data_2361cca29c9a28205271ff005a282540
#
_entry.id   2361cca29c9a28205271ff005a282540
#
_cell.length_a   1.000
_cell.length_b   1.000
_cell.length_c   1.000
_cell.angle_alpha   90.00
_cell.angle_beta   90.00
_cell.angle_gamma   90.00
#
_symmetry.space_group_name_H-M   'P 1'
#
loop_
_entity.id
_entity.type
_entity.pdbx_description
1 polymer ?
#
loop_
_entity_poly.entity_id
_entity_poly.type
_entity_poly.pdbx_seq_one_letter_code
_entity_poly.pdbx_strand_id
1 'polypeptide(L)'
;MPGLYTCIAEDFTLHALFALLVSLLASGVFTFLFKGASSEIRTPWIYQTAATGAFSFALVYSLGSITFFGFSPNVAAATLCCLLISAKENFILGGIFGVAMGIACGGEYIPIFLFVGMISSAFHRYSPRTAPWLGILAGFAFAFYNRGASAFLYVLPDLASGALVYLPLEAFLQRRKTKVAEKLGRSAKEKTAESG
;
A
#
# COMPACT_ATOMS: atom_id res chain seq x y z
N MET A 1 15.91 -26.50 30.02
CA MET A 1 15.48 -26.15 28.69
C MET A 1 16.46 -25.17 28.00
N PRO A 2 17.71 -25.56 27.76
CA PRO A 2 18.67 -24.67 27.06
C PRO A 2 18.51 -24.65 25.52
N GLY A 3 17.92 -25.70 24.91
CA GLY A 3 17.85 -25.82 23.46
C GLY A 3 16.88 -24.84 22.73
N LEU A 4 15.92 -24.28 23.45
CA LEU A 4 14.96 -23.34 22.84
C LEU A 4 15.55 -21.93 22.72
N TYR A 5 16.45 -21.55 23.63
CA TYR A 5 17.13 -20.25 23.61
C TYR A 5 18.21 -20.17 22.52
N THR A 6 18.89 -21.25 22.22
CA THR A 6 19.92 -21.28 21.16
C THR A 6 19.30 -21.25 19.77
N CYS A 7 18.19 -21.97 19.51
CA CYS A 7 17.48 -21.88 18.25
C CYS A 7 16.90 -20.48 17.97
N ILE A 8 16.35 -19.81 18.99
CA ILE A 8 15.81 -18.46 18.84
C ILE A 8 16.93 -17.44 18.58
N ALA A 9 18.12 -17.61 19.16
CA ALA A 9 19.25 -16.71 18.95
C ALA A 9 19.92 -16.88 17.58
N GLU A 10 20.01 -18.11 17.05
CA GLU A 10 20.60 -18.37 15.73
C GLU A 10 19.64 -17.96 14.61
N ASP A 11 18.37 -18.25 14.71
CA ASP A 11 17.37 -17.78 13.76
C ASP A 11 17.20 -16.26 13.80
N PHE A 12 17.32 -15.64 15.00
CA PHE A 12 17.24 -14.20 15.14
C PHE A 12 18.42 -13.47 14.50
N THR A 13 19.65 -14.00 14.57
CA THR A 13 20.81 -13.39 13.92
C THR A 13 20.73 -13.44 12.40
N LEU A 14 20.31 -14.56 11.81
CA LEU A 14 20.19 -14.71 10.38
C LEU A 14 19.03 -13.84 9.82
N HIS A 15 17.88 -13.86 10.47
CA HIS A 15 16.74 -13.02 10.12
C HIS A 15 17.02 -11.53 10.32
N ALA A 16 17.69 -11.15 11.42
CA ALA A 16 18.08 -9.77 11.65
C ALA A 16 19.09 -9.28 10.61
N LEU A 17 20.05 -10.12 10.20
CA LEU A 17 21.04 -9.78 9.18
C LEU A 17 20.39 -9.66 7.81
N PHE A 18 19.46 -10.54 7.47
CA PHE A 18 18.70 -10.45 6.24
C PHE A 18 17.76 -9.23 6.22
N ALA A 19 17.07 -8.94 7.33
CA ALA A 19 16.24 -7.75 7.47
C ALA A 19 17.05 -6.45 7.36
N LEU A 20 18.28 -6.44 7.93
CA LEU A 20 19.19 -5.31 7.84
C LEU A 20 19.70 -5.12 6.40
N LEU A 21 20.02 -6.19 5.70
CA LEU A 21 20.46 -6.16 4.30
C LEU A 21 19.34 -5.69 3.38
N VAL A 22 18.12 -6.19 3.57
CA VAL A 22 16.91 -5.74 2.84
C VAL A 22 16.59 -4.28 3.14
N SER A 23 16.71 -3.85 4.40
CA SER A 23 16.51 -2.45 4.83
C SER A 23 17.55 -1.52 4.23
N LEU A 24 18.83 -1.93 4.17
CA LEU A 24 19.90 -1.18 3.51
C LEU A 24 19.69 -1.06 2.00
N LEU A 25 19.32 -2.15 1.33
CA LEU A 25 18.99 -2.13 -0.09
C LEU A 25 17.76 -1.26 -0.36
N ALA A 26 16.70 -1.39 0.44
CA ALA A 26 15.51 -0.55 0.33
C ALA A 26 15.81 0.92 0.58
N SER A 27 16.64 1.24 1.58
CA SER A 27 17.10 2.60 1.87
C SER A 27 17.96 3.16 0.74
N GLY A 28 18.86 2.37 0.16
CA GLY A 28 19.67 2.74 -0.99
C GLY A 28 18.82 3.04 -2.24
N VAL A 29 17.90 2.14 -2.56
CA VAL A 29 16.93 2.32 -3.65
C VAL A 29 16.03 3.54 -3.38
N PHE A 30 15.57 3.72 -2.15
CA PHE A 30 14.75 4.86 -1.75
C PHE A 30 15.51 6.18 -1.88
N THR A 31 16.77 6.23 -1.43
CA THR A 31 17.63 7.41 -1.55
C THR A 31 17.93 7.74 -3.01
N PHE A 32 18.18 6.73 -3.84
CA PHE A 32 18.40 6.89 -5.27
C PHE A 32 17.15 7.42 -5.98
N LEU A 33 15.96 6.90 -5.63
CA LEU A 33 14.68 7.31 -6.19
C LEU A 33 14.26 8.70 -5.71
N PHE A 34 14.52 9.05 -4.43
CA PHE A 34 14.29 10.40 -3.91
C PHE A 34 15.23 11.44 -4.50
N LYS A 35 16.49 11.08 -4.73
CA LYS A 35 17.47 11.94 -5.39
C LYS A 35 17.13 12.18 -6.88
N GLY A 36 16.56 11.18 -7.55
CA GLY A 36 15.99 11.30 -8.89
C GLY A 36 14.69 12.13 -8.92
N ALA A 37 13.90 12.12 -7.86
CA ALA A 37 12.68 12.91 -7.76
C ALA A 37 12.91 14.39 -7.37
N SER A 38 14.05 14.70 -6.72
CA SER A 38 14.42 16.08 -6.35
C SER A 38 15.27 16.80 -7.41
N SER A 39 15.81 16.09 -8.39
CA SER A 39 16.39 16.70 -9.57
C SER A 39 15.26 17.10 -10.54
N GLU A 40 15.34 18.27 -11.16
CA GLU A 40 14.36 18.80 -12.15
C GLU A 40 14.15 17.91 -13.39
N ILE A 41 14.78 16.73 -13.43
CA ILE A 41 14.58 15.69 -14.43
C ILE A 41 13.25 15.04 -14.10
N ARG A 42 12.21 15.28 -14.92
CA ARG A 42 10.94 14.56 -14.90
C ARG A 42 11.22 13.06 -14.99
N THR A 43 11.30 12.41 -13.84
CA THR A 43 11.37 10.94 -13.81
C THR A 43 10.08 10.40 -14.45
N PRO A 44 10.19 9.50 -15.44
CA PRO A 44 9.01 8.93 -16.07
C PRO A 44 8.09 8.36 -14.98
N TRP A 45 6.79 8.62 -15.11
CA TRP A 45 5.72 8.15 -14.21
C TRP A 45 5.88 6.67 -13.80
N ILE A 46 6.34 5.82 -14.73
CA ILE A 46 6.59 4.38 -14.52
C ILE A 46 7.56 4.13 -13.36
N TYR A 47 8.63 4.92 -13.24
CA TYR A 47 9.61 4.75 -12.16
C TYR A 47 9.04 5.13 -10.79
N GLN A 48 8.22 6.16 -10.71
CA GLN A 48 7.57 6.56 -9.45
C GLN A 48 6.60 5.47 -8.98
N THR A 49 5.83 4.91 -9.91
CA THR A 49 4.86 3.85 -9.62
C THR A 49 5.57 2.56 -9.21
N ALA A 50 6.63 2.16 -9.92
CA ALA A 50 7.44 0.99 -9.57
C ALA A 50 8.12 1.15 -8.20
N ALA A 51 8.67 2.32 -7.91
CA ALA A 51 9.29 2.62 -6.63
C ALA A 51 8.30 2.56 -5.46
N THR A 52 7.12 3.16 -5.64
CA THR A 52 6.05 3.10 -4.63
C THR A 52 5.61 1.67 -4.39
N GLY A 53 5.50 0.87 -5.46
CA GLY A 53 5.16 -0.54 -5.38
C GLY A 53 6.21 -1.36 -4.63
N ALA A 54 7.48 -1.19 -4.97
CA ALA A 54 8.59 -1.90 -4.32
C ALA A 54 8.68 -1.55 -2.82
N PHE A 55 8.52 -0.27 -2.47
CA PHE A 55 8.51 0.16 -1.09
C PHE A 55 7.32 -0.43 -0.31
N SER A 56 6.12 -0.36 -0.89
CA SER A 56 4.91 -0.93 -0.29
C SER A 56 5.04 -2.43 -0.09
N PHE A 57 5.60 -3.15 -1.08
CA PHE A 57 5.87 -4.58 -0.98
C PHE A 57 6.82 -4.90 0.17
N ALA A 58 7.97 -4.20 0.24
CA ALA A 58 8.95 -4.41 1.31
C ALA A 58 8.37 -4.13 2.70
N LEU A 59 7.57 -3.07 2.83
CA LEU A 59 6.89 -2.71 4.08
C LEU A 59 5.90 -3.80 4.51
N VAL A 60 5.04 -4.26 3.62
CA VAL A 60 4.05 -5.31 3.90
C VAL A 60 4.75 -6.63 4.24
N TYR A 61 5.77 -7.01 3.48
CA TYR A 61 6.54 -8.22 3.73
C TYR A 61 7.24 -8.21 5.08
N SER A 62 7.81 -7.05 5.49
CA SER A 62 8.47 -6.92 6.79
C SER A 62 7.51 -7.05 7.99
N LEU A 63 6.24 -6.71 7.80
CA LEU A 63 5.19 -6.87 8.81
C LEU A 63 4.65 -8.30 8.91
N GLY A 64 5.00 -9.19 7.96
CA GLY A 64 4.47 -10.56 7.89
C GLY A 64 4.82 -11.46 9.07
N SER A 65 5.89 -11.14 9.82
CA SER A 65 6.30 -11.86 11.03
C SER A 65 5.53 -11.44 12.30
N ILE A 66 4.71 -10.39 12.21
CA ILE A 66 4.02 -9.81 13.36
C ILE A 66 2.54 -10.20 13.32
N THR A 67 2.09 -10.89 14.36
CA THR A 67 0.66 -11.21 14.54
C THR A 67 0.24 -10.84 15.96
N PHE A 68 -0.90 -10.15 16.10
CA PHE A 68 -1.47 -9.79 17.40
C PHE A 68 -2.88 -10.35 17.53
N PHE A 69 -3.08 -11.30 18.44
CA PHE A 69 -4.42 -11.86 18.76
C PHE A 69 -5.24 -12.29 17.52
N GLY A 70 -4.57 -12.86 16.51
CA GLY A 70 -5.22 -13.25 15.26
C GLY A 70 -5.41 -12.13 14.25
N PHE A 71 -5.01 -10.89 14.57
CA PHE A 71 -4.93 -9.78 13.64
C PHE A 71 -3.59 -9.78 12.91
N SER A 72 -3.64 -9.59 11.59
CA SER A 72 -2.47 -9.60 10.71
C SER A 72 -2.17 -8.20 10.18
N PRO A 73 -1.25 -7.45 10.82
CA PRO A 73 -0.94 -6.07 10.41
C PRO A 73 -0.45 -5.95 8.96
N ASN A 74 0.19 -6.99 8.44
CA ASN A 74 0.62 -7.05 7.04
C ASN A 74 -0.57 -7.00 6.07
N VAL A 75 -1.66 -7.71 6.37
CA VAL A 75 -2.89 -7.72 5.54
C VAL A 75 -3.56 -6.33 5.58
N ALA A 76 -3.63 -5.71 6.75
CA ALA A 76 -4.13 -4.35 6.91
C ALA A 76 -3.28 -3.32 6.14
N ALA A 77 -1.94 -3.40 6.26
CA ALA A 77 -1.02 -2.55 5.53
C ALA A 77 -1.09 -2.79 4.01
N ALA A 78 -1.21 -4.04 3.57
CA ALA A 78 -1.40 -4.39 2.16
C ALA A 78 -2.69 -3.80 1.60
N THR A 79 -3.79 -3.88 2.37
CA THR A 79 -5.07 -3.27 1.99
C THR A 79 -4.93 -1.77 1.82
N LEU A 80 -4.32 -1.09 2.80
CA LEU A 80 -4.07 0.35 2.72
C LEU A 80 -3.24 0.73 1.49
N CYS A 81 -2.11 0.06 1.27
CA CYS A 81 -1.23 0.31 0.12
C CYS A 81 -1.94 0.04 -1.21
N CYS A 82 -2.69 -1.06 -1.30
CA CYS A 82 -3.46 -1.42 -2.47
C CYS A 82 -4.50 -0.33 -2.81
N LEU A 83 -5.25 0.16 -1.83
CA LEU A 83 -6.24 1.22 -2.00
C LEU A 83 -5.60 2.56 -2.40
N LEU A 84 -4.47 2.95 -1.78
CA LEU A 84 -3.76 4.18 -2.11
C LEU A 84 -3.23 4.19 -3.55
N ILE A 85 -2.73 3.05 -4.03
CA ILE A 85 -2.23 2.90 -5.39
C ILE A 85 -3.41 2.85 -6.37
N SER A 86 -4.45 2.09 -6.05
CA SER A 86 -5.67 1.97 -6.86
C SER A 86 -6.37 3.31 -7.09
N ALA A 87 -6.24 4.25 -6.16
CA ALA A 87 -6.78 5.59 -6.28
C ALA A 87 -6.09 6.46 -7.36
N LYS A 88 -4.88 6.09 -7.77
CA LYS A 88 -4.07 6.85 -8.74
C LYS A 88 -3.93 6.15 -10.08
N GLU A 89 -4.00 4.83 -10.07
CA GLU A 89 -3.60 4.00 -11.19
C GLU A 89 -4.79 3.43 -11.97
N ASN A 90 -4.49 2.89 -13.15
CA ASN A 90 -5.47 2.24 -13.98
C ASN A 90 -5.80 0.85 -13.43
N PHE A 91 -6.95 0.30 -13.85
CA PHE A 91 -7.45 -1.03 -13.52
C PHE A 91 -6.39 -2.15 -13.64
N ILE A 92 -5.58 -2.17 -14.71
CA ILE A 92 -4.54 -3.20 -14.91
C ILE A 92 -3.45 -3.06 -13.84
N LEU A 93 -2.97 -1.85 -13.59
CA LEU A 93 -1.95 -1.60 -12.58
C LEU A 93 -2.47 -1.87 -11.17
N GLY A 94 -3.71 -1.50 -10.88
CA GLY A 94 -4.37 -1.86 -9.62
C GLY A 94 -4.37 -3.37 -9.38
N GLY A 95 -4.65 -4.16 -10.42
CA GLY A 95 -4.55 -5.62 -10.35
C GLY A 95 -3.13 -6.14 -10.12
N ILE A 96 -2.15 -5.63 -10.85
CA ILE A 96 -0.73 -6.02 -10.69
C ILE A 96 -0.25 -5.71 -9.27
N PHE A 97 -0.57 -4.53 -8.74
CA PHE A 97 -0.24 -4.19 -7.35
C PHE A 97 -0.98 -5.06 -6.35
N GLY A 98 -2.24 -5.39 -6.62
CA GLY A 98 -2.99 -6.35 -5.81
C GLY A 98 -2.29 -7.72 -5.73
N VAL A 99 -1.84 -8.25 -6.87
CA VAL A 99 -1.05 -9.51 -6.91
C VAL A 99 0.23 -9.37 -6.09
N ALA A 100 0.98 -8.28 -6.26
CA ALA A 100 2.21 -8.05 -5.50
C ALA A 100 1.95 -7.99 -3.99
N MET A 101 0.91 -7.28 -3.54
CA MET A 101 0.52 -7.25 -2.12
C MET A 101 0.08 -8.63 -1.61
N GLY A 102 -0.65 -9.39 -2.42
CA GLY A 102 -1.04 -10.77 -2.10
C GLY A 102 0.17 -11.68 -1.91
N ILE A 103 1.20 -11.57 -2.76
CA ILE A 103 2.46 -12.30 -2.60
C ILE A 103 3.15 -11.93 -1.28
N ALA A 104 3.18 -10.63 -0.94
CA ALA A 104 3.80 -10.14 0.29
C ALA A 104 3.09 -10.64 1.57
N CYS A 105 1.77 -10.87 1.50
CA CYS A 105 0.98 -11.41 2.62
C CYS A 105 0.97 -12.95 2.70
N GLY A 106 1.39 -13.61 1.61
CA GLY A 106 1.29 -15.06 1.45
C GLY A 106 0.42 -15.42 0.24
N GLY A 107 0.81 -16.46 -0.51
CA GLY A 107 0.21 -16.78 -1.81
C GLY A 107 -1.32 -16.96 -1.81
N GLU A 108 -1.89 -17.34 -0.68
CA GLU A 108 -3.35 -17.47 -0.50
C GLU A 108 -4.12 -16.14 -0.55
N TYR A 109 -3.44 -15.01 -0.33
CA TYR A 109 -4.03 -13.68 -0.40
C TYR A 109 -3.98 -13.06 -1.80
N ILE A 110 -3.27 -13.67 -2.76
CA ILE A 110 -3.12 -13.14 -4.13
C ILE A 110 -4.48 -12.81 -4.76
N PRO A 111 -5.46 -13.74 -4.84
CA PRO A 111 -6.73 -13.45 -5.47
C PRO A 111 -7.54 -12.42 -4.71
N ILE A 112 -7.45 -12.38 -3.38
CA ILE A 112 -8.15 -11.40 -2.56
C ILE A 112 -7.69 -9.99 -2.93
N PHE A 113 -6.39 -9.73 -2.92
CA PHE A 113 -5.84 -8.42 -3.23
C PHE A 113 -5.91 -8.07 -4.72
N LEU A 114 -5.88 -9.07 -5.62
CA LEU A 114 -6.16 -8.86 -7.03
C LEU A 114 -7.54 -8.21 -7.20
N PHE A 115 -8.58 -8.77 -6.60
CA PHE A 115 -9.93 -8.21 -6.66
C PHE A 115 -10.04 -6.86 -5.97
N VAL A 116 -9.42 -6.69 -4.79
CA VAL A 116 -9.38 -5.38 -4.12
C VAL A 116 -8.77 -4.32 -5.03
N GLY A 117 -7.62 -4.58 -5.63
CA GLY A 117 -6.93 -3.62 -6.50
C GLY A 117 -7.68 -3.32 -7.79
N MET A 118 -8.15 -4.34 -8.50
CA MET A 118 -8.87 -4.19 -9.75
C MET A 118 -10.18 -3.43 -9.57
N ILE A 119 -11.02 -3.87 -8.63
CA ILE A 119 -12.35 -3.30 -8.43
C ILE A 119 -12.23 -1.86 -7.90
N SER A 120 -11.34 -1.62 -6.93
CA SER A 120 -11.11 -0.26 -6.42
C SER A 120 -10.65 0.68 -7.53
N SER A 121 -9.69 0.29 -8.37
CA SER A 121 -9.23 1.12 -9.50
C SER A 121 -10.31 1.36 -10.55
N ALA A 122 -11.08 0.33 -10.89
CA ALA A 122 -12.14 0.44 -11.90
C ALA A 122 -13.23 1.43 -11.46
N PHE A 123 -13.64 1.38 -10.20
CA PHE A 123 -14.71 2.21 -9.68
C PHE A 123 -14.25 3.57 -9.18
N HIS A 124 -12.95 3.79 -8.95
CA HIS A 124 -12.44 5.06 -8.43
C HIS A 124 -12.78 6.26 -9.33
N ARG A 125 -12.84 6.05 -10.66
CA ARG A 125 -13.22 7.10 -11.62
C ARG A 125 -14.70 7.52 -11.51
N TYR A 126 -15.58 6.61 -11.10
CA TYR A 126 -17.01 6.86 -11.01
C TYR A 126 -17.40 7.39 -9.63
N SER A 127 -16.87 6.79 -8.58
CA SER A 127 -17.16 7.17 -7.21
C SER A 127 -15.95 6.91 -6.30
N PRO A 128 -15.09 7.92 -6.08
CA PRO A 128 -13.90 7.76 -5.24
C PRO A 128 -14.20 7.28 -3.82
N ARG A 129 -15.36 7.69 -3.27
CA ARG A 129 -15.75 7.35 -1.89
C ARG A 129 -16.22 5.91 -1.72
N THR A 130 -16.87 5.34 -2.75
CA THR A 130 -17.42 3.98 -2.69
C THR A 130 -16.47 2.93 -3.24
N ALA A 131 -15.52 3.31 -4.10
CA ALA A 131 -14.58 2.42 -4.75
C ALA A 131 -13.78 1.53 -3.76
N PRO A 132 -13.21 2.06 -2.65
CA PRO A 132 -12.51 1.24 -1.67
C PRO A 132 -13.40 0.15 -1.05
N TRP A 133 -14.63 0.49 -0.73
CA TRP A 133 -15.59 -0.44 -0.15
C TRP A 133 -15.99 -1.54 -1.12
N LEU A 134 -16.20 -1.20 -2.39
CA LEU A 134 -16.50 -2.19 -3.43
C LEU A 134 -15.32 -3.14 -3.63
N GLY A 135 -14.09 -2.63 -3.63
CA GLY A 135 -12.90 -3.46 -3.71
C GLY A 135 -12.77 -4.43 -2.54
N ILE A 136 -12.96 -3.93 -1.31
CA ILE A 136 -12.91 -4.75 -0.10
C ILE A 136 -14.02 -5.80 -0.11
N LEU A 137 -15.24 -5.42 -0.49
CA LEU A 137 -16.36 -6.34 -0.60
C LEU A 137 -16.06 -7.47 -1.60
N ALA A 138 -15.48 -7.14 -2.76
CA ALA A 138 -15.10 -8.12 -3.76
C ALA A 138 -14.00 -9.07 -3.27
N GLY A 139 -12.94 -8.54 -2.65
CA GLY A 139 -11.89 -9.35 -2.04
C GLY A 139 -12.41 -10.24 -0.92
N PHE A 140 -13.28 -9.68 -0.07
CA PHE A 140 -13.93 -10.44 1.00
C PHE A 140 -14.86 -11.54 0.46
N ALA A 141 -15.66 -11.26 -0.58
CA ALA A 141 -16.52 -12.25 -1.19
C ALA A 141 -15.73 -13.44 -1.72
N PHE A 142 -14.55 -13.17 -2.32
CA PHE A 142 -13.64 -14.22 -2.75
C PHE A 142 -13.05 -15.00 -1.56
N ALA A 143 -12.62 -14.31 -0.50
CA ALA A 143 -12.14 -14.94 0.72
C ALA A 143 -13.21 -15.84 1.36
N PHE A 144 -14.45 -15.36 1.39
CA PHE A 144 -15.59 -16.11 1.90
C PHE A 144 -15.87 -17.36 1.06
N TYR A 145 -15.81 -17.24 -0.25
CA TYR A 145 -15.99 -18.40 -1.14
C TYR A 145 -14.96 -19.51 -0.86
N ASN A 146 -13.69 -19.14 -0.61
CA ASN A 146 -12.63 -20.12 -0.38
C ASN A 146 -12.54 -20.65 1.05
N ARG A 147 -12.78 -19.78 2.06
CA ARG A 147 -12.57 -20.10 3.47
C ARG A 147 -13.87 -20.23 4.27
N GLY A 148 -15.03 -19.98 3.65
CA GLY A 148 -16.32 -20.02 4.33
C GLY A 148 -16.41 -19.02 5.47
N ALA A 149 -17.11 -19.41 6.53
CA ALA A 149 -17.38 -18.54 7.69
C ALA A 149 -16.11 -18.06 8.42
N SER A 150 -14.98 -18.76 8.31
CA SER A 150 -13.72 -18.32 8.93
C SER A 150 -13.20 -17.00 8.35
N ALA A 151 -13.56 -16.63 7.11
CA ALA A 151 -13.18 -15.37 6.50
C ALA A 151 -13.75 -14.16 7.27
N PHE A 152 -14.90 -14.28 7.92
CA PHE A 152 -15.47 -13.23 8.78
C PHE A 152 -14.60 -12.92 10.00
N LEU A 153 -13.95 -13.92 10.56
CA LEU A 153 -13.19 -13.78 11.80
C LEU A 153 -11.74 -13.32 11.53
N TYR A 154 -11.14 -13.76 10.43
CA TYR A 154 -9.72 -13.55 10.18
C TYR A 154 -9.43 -12.57 9.04
N VAL A 155 -10.21 -12.58 7.96
CA VAL A 155 -9.90 -11.76 6.79
C VAL A 155 -10.62 -10.41 6.81
N LEU A 156 -11.89 -10.42 7.20
CA LEU A 156 -12.70 -9.19 7.20
C LEU A 156 -12.15 -8.10 8.13
N PRO A 157 -11.78 -8.41 9.40
CA PRO A 157 -11.21 -7.39 10.30
C PRO A 157 -9.93 -6.75 9.75
N ASP A 158 -9.07 -7.56 9.14
CA ASP A 158 -7.80 -7.11 8.58
C ASP A 158 -8.01 -6.18 7.37
N LEU A 159 -8.90 -6.56 6.44
CA LEU A 159 -9.27 -5.72 5.30
C LEU A 159 -9.97 -4.43 5.74
N ALA A 160 -10.90 -4.54 6.70
CA ALA A 160 -11.65 -3.41 7.21
C ALA A 160 -10.73 -2.40 7.94
N SER A 161 -9.75 -2.87 8.72
CA SER A 161 -8.81 -2.00 9.41
C SER A 161 -7.94 -1.20 8.44
N GLY A 162 -7.48 -1.80 7.34
CA GLY A 162 -6.77 -1.10 6.28
C GLY A 162 -7.63 -0.01 5.63
N ALA A 163 -8.93 -0.28 5.41
CA ALA A 163 -9.87 0.71 4.88
C ALA A 163 -10.15 1.85 5.86
N LEU A 164 -10.29 1.55 7.15
CA LEU A 164 -10.52 2.56 8.18
C LEU A 164 -9.35 3.55 8.27
N VAL A 165 -8.12 3.09 8.06
CA VAL A 165 -6.94 3.97 7.99
C VAL A 165 -6.89 4.73 6.66
N TYR A 166 -7.33 4.12 5.56
CA TYR A 166 -7.34 4.74 4.24
C TYR A 166 -8.23 6.00 4.19
N LEU A 167 -9.43 5.95 4.76
CA LEU A 167 -10.41 7.05 4.69
C LEU A 167 -9.89 8.40 5.22
N PRO A 168 -9.37 8.49 6.47
CA PRO A 168 -8.82 9.74 6.98
C PRO A 168 -7.57 10.18 6.23
N LEU A 169 -6.75 9.23 5.77
CA LEU A 169 -5.55 9.52 5.01
C LEU A 169 -5.88 10.12 3.64
N GLU A 170 -6.86 9.57 2.93
CA GLU A 170 -7.34 10.12 1.67
C GLU A 170 -7.90 11.52 1.85
N ALA A 171 -8.75 11.73 2.86
CA ALA A 171 -9.31 13.04 3.17
C ALA A 171 -8.20 14.08 3.47
N PHE A 172 -7.16 13.69 4.19
CA PHE A 172 -6.00 14.53 4.47
C PHE A 172 -5.21 14.88 3.21
N LEU A 173 -4.96 13.89 2.34
CA LEU A 173 -4.24 14.09 1.08
C LEU A 173 -5.02 14.98 0.11
N GLN A 174 -6.34 14.83 0.03
CA GLN A 174 -7.21 15.70 -0.78
C GLN A 174 -7.18 17.15 -0.28
N ARG A 175 -7.27 17.37 1.03
CA ARG A 175 -7.17 18.73 1.64
C ARG A 175 -5.81 19.38 1.33
N ARG A 176 -4.73 18.62 1.36
CA ARG A 176 -3.39 19.14 0.98
C ARG A 176 -3.33 19.56 -0.49
N LYS A 177 -3.86 18.74 -1.40
CA LYS A 177 -3.88 19.05 -2.83
C LYS A 177 -4.67 20.34 -3.10
N THR A 178 -5.82 20.52 -2.46
CA THR A 178 -6.64 21.74 -2.61
C THR A 178 -5.89 22.98 -2.12
N LYS A 179 -5.23 22.92 -0.96
CA LYS A 179 -4.45 24.05 -0.42
C LYS A 179 -3.25 24.41 -1.32
N VAL A 180 -2.58 23.44 -1.90
CA VAL A 180 -1.45 23.67 -2.82
C VAL A 180 -1.95 24.31 -4.12
N ALA A 181 -3.05 23.81 -4.69
CA ALA A 181 -3.66 24.37 -5.88
C ALA A 181 -4.11 25.83 -5.66
N GLU A 182 -4.69 26.14 -4.50
CA GLU A 182 -5.11 27.49 -4.14
C GLU A 182 -3.91 28.44 -4.01
N LYS A 183 -2.81 28.02 -3.39
CA LYS A 183 -1.58 28.80 -3.29
C LYS A 183 -0.97 29.09 -4.67
N LEU A 184 -0.91 28.09 -5.54
CA LEU A 184 -0.40 28.25 -6.91
C LEU A 184 -1.28 29.21 -7.73
N GLY A 185 -2.61 29.12 -7.59
CA GLY A 185 -3.55 30.02 -8.24
C GLY A 185 -3.43 31.46 -7.78
N ARG A 186 -3.16 31.71 -6.49
CA ARG A 186 -2.89 33.06 -5.95
C ARG A 186 -1.58 33.65 -6.50
N SER A 187 -0.50 32.85 -6.46
CA SER A 187 0.81 33.29 -6.97
C SER A 187 0.80 33.58 -8.47
N ALA A 188 0.01 32.84 -9.26
CA ALA A 188 -0.16 33.10 -10.68
C ALA A 188 -0.91 34.43 -10.94
N LYS A 189 -1.96 34.72 -10.15
CA LYS A 189 -2.70 35.97 -10.24
C LYS A 189 -1.86 37.21 -9.85
N GLU A 190 -1.04 37.10 -8.81
CA GLU A 190 -0.12 38.17 -8.39
C GLU A 190 0.89 38.51 -9.49
N LYS A 191 1.51 37.47 -10.11
CA LYS A 191 2.45 37.72 -11.22
C LYS A 191 1.80 38.37 -12.45
N THR A 192 0.54 38.06 -12.73
CA THR A 192 -0.19 38.67 -13.84
C THR A 192 -0.55 40.14 -13.53
N ALA A 193 -0.80 40.46 -12.28
CA ALA A 193 -1.10 41.85 -11.84
C ALA A 193 0.17 42.72 -11.81
N GLU A 194 1.36 42.20 -11.62
CA GLU A 194 2.63 42.92 -11.65
C GLU A 194 3.16 43.17 -13.07
N SER A 195 2.67 42.44 -14.07
CA SER A 195 3.14 42.53 -15.47
C SER A 195 2.24 43.37 -16.38
N GLY A 196 1.16 43.91 -15.89
CA GLY A 196 0.23 44.82 -16.59
C GLY A 196 0.22 46.21 -16.02
#